data_a32bc449efee1364fa4df991f9754d75
#
_entry.id   a32bc449efee1364fa4df991f9754d75
#
_cell.length_a   1.000
_cell.length_b   1.000
_cell.length_c   1.000
_cell.angle_alpha   90.00
_cell.angle_beta   90.00
_cell.angle_gamma   90.00
#
_symmetry.space_group_name_H-M   'P 1'
#
loop_
_entity.id
_entity.type
_entity.pdbx_description
1 polymer ?
#
loop_
_entity_poly.entity_id
_entity_poly.type
_entity_poly.pdbx_seq_one_letter_code
_entity_poly.pdbx_strand_id
1 'polypeptide(L)'
;MRKLIILGCAATILLAGCGIPEEEHNAALKKIEDLESKLDNANSANKKANEQIAELKAENQRLAARLIELGEDVNKLKSDKTTLASDLEEAKRLAEELKRKQELQQARLATFRNMLSRFREMINSGKLRVRIVRGRMVVEMSSNILFPSGKAKLTDEGQEALAQVASVLATIPDRDFQVAGHTDNVPINTAKFRSNWELSTERSVTVVKFLQDAGVDAVHLSAAGYAEYQPAASNETKEGKAQNRRIEIVLMPNLDELPDLSSLESEAKQGN
;
A
#
# COMPACT_ATOMS: atom_id res chain seq x y z
N MET A 1 16.80 -28.68 -3.70
CA MET A 1 15.76 -29.29 -4.53
C MET A 1 14.42 -28.56 -4.38
N ARG A 2 14.37 -27.22 -4.59
CA ARG A 2 13.12 -26.41 -4.50
C ARG A 2 12.92 -25.45 -5.69
N LYS A 3 13.78 -25.53 -6.72
CA LYS A 3 13.73 -24.64 -7.90
C LYS A 3 13.06 -25.25 -9.15
N LEU A 4 12.48 -26.45 -9.06
CA LEU A 4 11.97 -27.17 -10.24
C LEU A 4 10.43 -27.28 -10.30
N ILE A 5 9.67 -26.67 -9.39
CA ILE A 5 8.19 -26.82 -9.37
C ILE A 5 7.46 -25.61 -9.96
N ILE A 6 8.15 -24.49 -10.23
CA ILE A 6 7.50 -23.27 -10.76
C ILE A 6 7.38 -23.25 -12.30
N LEU A 7 8.05 -24.16 -13.01
CA LEU A 7 8.03 -24.17 -14.48
C LEU A 7 6.93 -25.03 -15.11
N GLY A 8 6.08 -25.68 -14.32
CA GLY A 8 5.09 -26.65 -14.81
C GLY A 8 3.66 -26.11 -15.00
N CYS A 9 3.31 -24.91 -14.53
CA CYS A 9 1.93 -24.39 -14.60
C CYS A 9 1.68 -23.33 -15.69
N ALA A 10 2.65 -23.03 -16.54
CA ALA A 10 2.52 -21.98 -17.57
C ALA A 10 1.94 -22.45 -18.92
N ALA A 11 1.52 -23.70 -19.06
CA ALA A 11 1.22 -24.26 -20.40
C ALA A 11 -0.25 -24.62 -20.69
N THR A 12 -1.23 -24.33 -19.81
CA THR A 12 -2.63 -24.76 -20.07
C THR A 12 -3.71 -23.72 -19.71
N ILE A 13 -3.47 -22.42 -19.89
CA ILE A 13 -4.56 -21.42 -19.83
C ILE A 13 -4.51 -20.58 -21.12
N LEU A 14 -4.80 -21.21 -22.23
CA LEU A 14 -5.21 -20.55 -23.46
C LEU A 14 -6.61 -21.04 -23.76
N LEU A 15 -7.68 -20.42 -23.21
CA LEU A 15 -9.06 -20.39 -23.72
C LEU A 15 -10.02 -19.88 -22.62
N ALA A 16 -10.04 -18.54 -22.40
CA ALA A 16 -11.25 -17.79 -22.03
C ALA A 16 -10.83 -16.32 -21.89
N GLY A 17 -11.15 -15.49 -22.85
CA GLY A 17 -10.85 -14.06 -22.83
C GLY A 17 -11.64 -13.33 -21.75
N CYS A 18 -10.93 -12.82 -20.79
CA CYS A 18 -11.14 -11.66 -19.91
C CYS A 18 -10.01 -11.69 -18.87
N GLY A 19 -8.77 -11.55 -19.34
CA GLY A 19 -7.59 -11.51 -18.47
C GLY A 19 -7.31 -10.08 -18.02
N ILE A 20 -6.89 -9.95 -16.78
CA ILE A 20 -6.17 -8.77 -16.31
C ILE A 20 -5.06 -8.47 -17.33
N PRO A 21 -4.87 -7.23 -17.78
CA PRO A 21 -3.78 -6.89 -18.68
C PRO A 21 -2.45 -7.42 -18.15
N GLU A 22 -1.69 -8.05 -19.02
CA GLU A 22 -0.42 -8.73 -18.68
C GLU A 22 0.54 -7.78 -17.92
N GLU A 23 0.50 -6.48 -18.21
CA GLU A 23 1.29 -5.47 -17.51
C GLU A 23 0.87 -5.28 -16.04
N GLU A 24 -0.41 -5.31 -15.74
CA GLU A 24 -0.91 -5.17 -14.35
C GLU A 24 -0.60 -6.44 -13.53
N HIS A 25 -0.74 -7.59 -14.15
CA HIS A 25 -0.35 -8.85 -13.54
C HIS A 25 1.17 -8.88 -13.25
N ASN A 26 1.98 -8.47 -14.20
CA ASN A 26 3.43 -8.40 -14.07
C ASN A 26 3.87 -7.33 -13.04
N ALA A 27 3.16 -6.20 -12.93
CA ALA A 27 3.42 -5.20 -11.91
C ALA A 27 3.09 -5.72 -10.49
N ALA A 28 1.99 -6.46 -10.35
CA ALA A 28 1.64 -7.10 -9.09
C ALA A 28 2.65 -8.20 -8.70
N LEU A 29 3.09 -9.01 -9.67
CA LEU A 29 4.12 -10.03 -9.45
C LEU A 29 5.45 -9.40 -9.00
N LYS A 30 5.91 -8.33 -9.66
CA LYS A 30 7.11 -7.60 -9.23
C LYS A 30 6.99 -7.05 -7.81
N LYS A 31 5.80 -6.59 -7.41
CA LYS A 31 5.57 -6.10 -6.06
C LYS A 31 5.57 -7.21 -5.02
N ILE A 32 5.02 -8.37 -5.37
CA ILE A 32 5.08 -9.58 -4.51
C ILE A 32 6.54 -9.99 -4.35
N GLU A 33 7.31 -10.04 -5.43
CA GLU A 33 8.73 -10.39 -5.41
C GLU A 33 9.57 -9.39 -4.56
N ASP A 34 9.29 -8.08 -4.67
CA ASP A 34 9.92 -7.05 -3.82
C ASP A 34 9.58 -7.22 -2.33
N LEU A 35 8.30 -7.54 -2.02
CA LEU A 35 7.85 -7.78 -0.64
C LEU A 35 8.40 -9.09 -0.07
N GLU A 36 8.46 -10.16 -0.87
CA GLU A 36 9.08 -11.43 -0.49
C GLU A 36 10.58 -11.24 -0.23
N SER A 37 11.28 -10.48 -1.10
CA SER A 37 12.67 -10.13 -0.90
C SER A 37 12.91 -9.32 0.38
N LYS A 38 12.05 -8.36 0.70
CA LYS A 38 12.12 -7.59 1.95
C LYS A 38 11.83 -8.46 3.17
N LEU A 39 10.88 -9.37 3.06
CA LEU A 39 10.55 -10.34 4.12
C LEU A 39 11.72 -11.31 4.37
N ASP A 40 12.33 -11.83 3.31
CA ASP A 40 13.49 -12.71 3.42
C ASP A 40 14.71 -11.99 4.02
N ASN A 41 14.93 -10.73 3.64
CA ASN A 41 15.98 -9.89 4.23
C ASN A 41 15.73 -9.64 5.73
N ALA A 42 14.50 -9.34 6.15
CA ALA A 42 14.13 -9.16 7.53
C ALA A 42 14.28 -10.46 8.35
N ASN A 43 13.86 -11.59 7.78
CA ASN A 43 14.02 -12.91 8.41
C ASN A 43 15.51 -13.30 8.55
N SER A 44 16.31 -12.97 7.54
CA SER A 44 17.76 -13.20 7.57
C SER A 44 18.45 -12.35 8.65
N ALA A 45 18.06 -11.08 8.79
CA ALA A 45 18.56 -10.20 9.83
C ALA A 45 18.19 -10.70 11.25
N ASN A 46 16.96 -11.16 11.42
CA ASN A 46 16.48 -11.73 12.69
C ASN A 46 17.22 -13.04 13.05
N LYS A 47 17.49 -13.90 12.06
CA LYS A 47 18.29 -15.10 12.23
C LYS A 47 19.72 -14.78 12.67
N LYS A 48 20.38 -13.80 11.99
CA LYS A 48 21.74 -13.36 12.38
C LYS A 48 21.78 -12.78 13.80
N ALA A 49 20.78 -12.01 14.20
CA ALA A 49 20.69 -11.48 15.57
C ALA A 49 20.57 -12.60 16.60
N ASN A 50 19.79 -13.64 16.33
CA ASN A 50 19.67 -14.81 17.21
C ASN A 50 20.98 -15.63 17.27
N GLU A 51 21.68 -15.75 16.16
CA GLU A 51 23.01 -16.39 16.10
C GLU A 51 24.04 -15.59 16.92
N GLN A 52 24.05 -14.25 16.81
CA GLN A 52 24.90 -13.38 17.64
C GLN A 52 24.59 -13.46 19.15
N ILE A 53 23.32 -13.53 19.50
CA ILE A 53 22.89 -13.73 20.89
C ILE A 53 23.38 -15.07 21.43
N ALA A 54 23.33 -16.13 20.63
CA ALA A 54 23.81 -17.46 21.04
C ALA A 54 25.35 -17.46 21.20
N GLU A 55 26.07 -16.79 20.30
CA GLU A 55 27.53 -16.64 20.34
C GLU A 55 27.98 -15.84 21.57
N LEU A 56 27.32 -14.69 21.84
CA LEU A 56 27.57 -13.86 23.03
C LEU A 56 27.32 -14.61 24.32
N LYS A 57 26.28 -15.47 24.39
CA LYS A 57 26.02 -16.33 25.56
C LYS A 57 27.12 -17.36 25.76
N ALA A 58 27.59 -18.00 24.72
CA ALA A 58 28.68 -18.97 24.78
C ALA A 58 29.99 -18.32 25.19
N GLU A 59 30.25 -17.09 24.71
CA GLU A 59 31.45 -16.31 25.09
C GLU A 59 31.40 -15.90 26.56
N ASN A 60 30.23 -15.47 27.06
CA ASN A 60 30.04 -15.12 28.46
C ASN A 60 30.31 -16.33 29.40
N GLN A 61 29.84 -17.53 29.02
CA GLN A 61 30.11 -18.75 29.79
C GLN A 61 31.61 -19.10 29.78
N ARG A 62 32.29 -18.93 28.66
CA ARG A 62 33.73 -19.15 28.57
C ARG A 62 34.55 -18.13 29.38
N LEU A 63 34.14 -16.85 29.29
CA LEU A 63 34.79 -15.79 30.09
C LEU A 63 34.59 -16.02 31.59
N ALA A 64 33.39 -16.42 32.00
CA ALA A 64 33.10 -16.77 33.40
C ALA A 64 33.95 -17.93 33.92
N ALA A 65 34.09 -19.01 33.13
CA ALA A 65 34.94 -20.13 33.45
C ALA A 65 36.43 -19.75 33.56
N ARG A 66 36.88 -18.92 32.59
CA ARG A 66 38.28 -18.47 32.53
C ARG A 66 38.66 -17.50 33.64
N LEU A 67 37.71 -16.65 34.08
CA LEU A 67 37.94 -15.75 35.23
C LEU A 67 37.99 -16.52 36.57
N ILE A 68 37.17 -17.56 36.69
CA ILE A 68 37.25 -18.50 37.85
C ILE A 68 38.59 -19.23 37.86
N GLU A 69 39.04 -19.68 36.69
CA GLU A 69 40.32 -20.38 36.54
C GLU A 69 41.55 -19.48 36.76
N LEU A 70 41.43 -18.20 36.39
CA LEU A 70 42.50 -17.20 36.56
C LEU A 70 42.51 -16.49 37.93
N GLY A 71 41.55 -16.78 38.82
CA GLY A 71 41.45 -16.17 40.17
C GLY A 71 41.18 -14.66 40.13
N GLU A 72 40.55 -14.14 39.03
CA GLU A 72 40.27 -12.72 38.88
C GLU A 72 39.06 -12.26 39.69
N ASP A 73 39.11 -10.99 40.15
CA ASP A 73 38.21 -10.36 41.12
C ASP A 73 36.72 -10.46 40.72
N VAL A 74 35.88 -10.95 41.64
CA VAL A 74 34.42 -11.13 41.48
C VAL A 74 33.70 -9.82 41.05
N ASN A 75 34.29 -8.67 41.39
CA ASN A 75 33.73 -7.37 41.02
C ASN A 75 33.78 -7.10 39.50
N LYS A 76 34.84 -7.55 38.83
CA LYS A 76 34.96 -7.42 37.37
C LYS A 76 33.92 -8.30 36.66
N LEU A 77 33.73 -9.52 37.19
CA LEU A 77 32.71 -10.45 36.69
C LEU A 77 31.29 -9.87 36.83
N LYS A 78 31.03 -9.14 37.91
CA LYS A 78 29.74 -8.51 38.19
C LYS A 78 29.50 -7.32 37.27
N SER A 79 30.53 -6.54 36.92
CA SER A 79 30.44 -5.45 35.94
C SER A 79 30.13 -5.98 34.55
N ASP A 80 30.87 -7.00 34.10
CA ASP A 80 30.68 -7.61 32.77
C ASP A 80 29.30 -8.26 32.65
N LYS A 81 28.82 -8.91 33.70
CA LYS A 81 27.45 -9.45 33.75
C LYS A 81 26.38 -8.38 33.68
N THR A 82 26.61 -7.20 34.29
CA THR A 82 25.69 -6.07 34.25
C THR A 82 25.63 -5.47 32.84
N THR A 83 26.78 -5.32 32.19
CA THR A 83 26.87 -4.84 30.80
C THR A 83 26.14 -5.80 29.86
N LEU A 84 26.40 -7.10 29.97
CA LEU A 84 25.78 -8.12 29.15
C LEU A 84 24.25 -8.21 29.36
N ALA A 85 23.78 -7.98 30.61
CA ALA A 85 22.36 -7.90 30.93
C ALA A 85 21.71 -6.67 30.27
N SER A 86 22.43 -5.54 30.24
CA SER A 86 21.98 -4.33 29.52
C SER A 86 21.90 -4.56 28.02
N ASP A 87 22.94 -5.16 27.43
CA ASP A 87 22.99 -5.48 25.99
C ASP A 87 21.91 -6.49 25.58
N LEU A 88 21.64 -7.47 26.46
CA LEU A 88 20.57 -8.43 26.26
C LEU A 88 19.19 -7.76 26.29
N GLU A 89 18.96 -6.83 27.20
CA GLU A 89 17.69 -6.07 27.26
C GLU A 89 17.55 -5.15 26.05
N GLU A 90 18.64 -4.54 25.59
CA GLU A 90 18.63 -3.75 24.34
C GLU A 90 18.34 -4.62 23.12
N ALA A 91 18.96 -5.79 23.02
CA ALA A 91 18.70 -6.74 21.93
C ALA A 91 17.26 -7.26 21.94
N LYS A 92 16.70 -7.55 23.13
CA LYS A 92 15.29 -7.93 23.29
C LYS A 92 14.35 -6.79 22.86
N ARG A 93 14.63 -5.56 23.27
CA ARG A 93 13.84 -4.39 22.87
C ARG A 93 13.85 -4.20 21.36
N LEU A 94 15.01 -4.35 20.73
CA LEU A 94 15.15 -4.28 19.28
C LEU A 94 14.39 -5.41 18.58
N ALA A 95 14.47 -6.64 19.10
CA ALA A 95 13.72 -7.79 18.57
C ALA A 95 12.21 -7.59 18.68
N GLU A 96 11.71 -7.05 19.80
CA GLU A 96 10.30 -6.72 19.99
C GLU A 96 9.85 -5.61 19.03
N GLU A 97 10.67 -4.58 18.82
CA GLU A 97 10.38 -3.51 17.86
C GLU A 97 10.29 -4.06 16.42
N LEU A 98 11.25 -4.90 16.03
CA LEU A 98 11.24 -5.57 14.72
C LEU A 98 10.02 -6.46 14.56
N LYS A 99 9.67 -7.24 15.58
CA LYS A 99 8.47 -8.07 15.60
C LYS A 99 7.20 -7.23 15.44
N ARG A 100 7.09 -6.13 16.16
CA ARG A 100 5.96 -5.20 16.05
C ARG A 100 5.86 -4.59 14.64
N LYS A 101 6.99 -4.19 14.05
CA LYS A 101 7.03 -3.70 12.66
C LYS A 101 6.58 -4.79 11.67
N GLN A 102 7.01 -6.02 11.87
CA GLN A 102 6.61 -7.16 11.04
C GLN A 102 5.11 -7.47 11.17
N GLU A 103 4.57 -7.48 12.38
CA GLU A 103 3.14 -7.67 12.64
C GLU A 103 2.29 -6.58 11.97
N LEU A 104 2.73 -5.33 12.04
CA LEU A 104 2.08 -4.19 11.36
C LEU A 104 2.10 -4.36 9.84
N GLN A 105 3.23 -4.79 9.27
CA GLN A 105 3.32 -5.07 7.83
C GLN A 105 2.41 -6.22 7.42
N GLN A 106 2.34 -7.29 8.21
CA GLN A 106 1.45 -8.43 7.95
C GLN A 106 -0.02 -8.02 8.03
N ALA A 107 -0.39 -7.22 9.02
CA ALA A 107 -1.75 -6.67 9.16
C ALA A 107 -2.13 -5.81 7.94
N ARG A 108 -1.21 -4.96 7.45
CA ARG A 108 -1.41 -4.17 6.22
C ARG A 108 -1.63 -5.06 4.99
N LEU A 109 -0.81 -6.10 4.83
CA LEU A 109 -0.96 -7.05 3.74
C LEU A 109 -2.28 -7.84 3.84
N ALA A 110 -2.70 -8.20 5.05
CA ALA A 110 -3.97 -8.88 5.28
C ALA A 110 -5.16 -7.98 4.90
N THR A 111 -5.15 -6.71 5.30
CA THR A 111 -6.15 -5.71 4.92
C THR A 111 -6.22 -5.56 3.40
N PHE A 112 -5.06 -5.44 2.75
CA PHE A 112 -4.96 -5.34 1.30
C PHE A 112 -5.55 -6.58 0.59
N ARG A 113 -5.18 -7.80 1.05
CA ARG A 113 -5.71 -9.07 0.50
C ARG A 113 -7.22 -9.18 0.69
N ASN A 114 -7.72 -8.82 1.86
CA ASN A 114 -9.16 -8.83 2.15
C ASN A 114 -9.91 -7.88 1.20
N MET A 115 -9.40 -6.68 1.00
CA MET A 115 -9.98 -5.71 0.10
C MET A 115 -9.97 -6.20 -1.37
N LEU A 116 -8.84 -6.74 -1.85
CA LEU A 116 -8.78 -7.34 -3.18
C LEU A 116 -9.78 -8.49 -3.34
N SER A 117 -9.98 -9.31 -2.30
CA SER A 117 -10.94 -10.41 -2.34
C SER A 117 -12.39 -9.91 -2.47
N ARG A 118 -12.73 -8.81 -1.80
CA ARG A 118 -14.05 -8.17 -1.90
C ARG A 118 -14.29 -7.50 -3.25
N PHE A 119 -13.25 -6.95 -3.87
CA PHE A 119 -13.33 -6.38 -5.21
C PHE A 119 -13.23 -7.41 -6.35
N ARG A 120 -12.98 -8.68 -6.04
CA ARG A 120 -12.71 -9.72 -7.05
C ARG A 120 -13.77 -9.80 -8.15
N GLU A 121 -15.03 -9.76 -7.80
CA GLU A 121 -16.12 -9.84 -8.78
C GLU A 121 -16.15 -8.60 -9.69
N MET A 122 -15.94 -7.43 -9.15
CA MET A 122 -15.89 -6.18 -9.92
C MET A 122 -14.65 -6.12 -10.81
N ILE A 123 -13.51 -6.65 -10.34
CA ILE A 123 -12.27 -6.76 -11.14
C ILE A 123 -12.51 -7.75 -12.30
N ASN A 124 -13.09 -8.91 -12.03
CA ASN A 124 -13.36 -9.93 -13.03
C ASN A 124 -14.38 -9.47 -14.08
N SER A 125 -15.37 -8.67 -13.69
CA SER A 125 -16.34 -8.06 -14.63
C SER A 125 -15.78 -6.86 -15.40
N GLY A 126 -14.56 -6.41 -15.09
CA GLY A 126 -13.93 -5.24 -15.73
C GLY A 126 -14.49 -3.89 -15.30
N LYS A 127 -15.40 -3.86 -14.32
CA LYS A 127 -15.98 -2.61 -13.78
C LYS A 127 -14.98 -1.79 -13.00
N LEU A 128 -13.96 -2.47 -12.43
CA LEU A 128 -12.98 -1.89 -11.53
C LEU A 128 -11.60 -2.51 -11.76
N ARG A 129 -10.56 -1.69 -11.62
CA ARG A 129 -9.15 -2.13 -11.57
C ARG A 129 -8.50 -1.66 -10.30
N VAL A 130 -7.62 -2.47 -9.72
CA VAL A 130 -6.80 -2.08 -8.56
C VAL A 130 -5.35 -2.04 -9.00
N ARG A 131 -4.68 -0.93 -8.74
CA ARG A 131 -3.27 -0.70 -9.09
C ARG A 131 -2.50 -0.17 -7.89
N ILE A 132 -1.21 -0.42 -7.86
CA ILE A 132 -0.29 0.28 -6.96
C ILE A 132 0.44 1.34 -7.76
N VAL A 133 0.21 2.59 -7.44
CA VAL A 133 0.83 3.74 -8.10
C VAL A 133 1.60 4.57 -7.07
N ARG A 134 2.90 4.67 -7.24
CA ARG A 134 3.80 5.40 -6.31
C ARG A 134 3.61 4.96 -4.84
N GLY A 135 3.49 3.65 -4.62
CA GLY A 135 3.30 3.08 -3.29
C GLY A 135 1.89 3.25 -2.69
N ARG A 136 0.96 3.87 -3.42
CA ARG A 136 -0.44 4.04 -3.02
C ARG A 136 -1.34 3.07 -3.77
N MET A 137 -2.33 2.53 -3.06
CA MET A 137 -3.36 1.75 -3.73
C MET A 137 -4.37 2.67 -4.39
N VAL A 138 -4.67 2.38 -5.63
CA VAL A 138 -5.61 3.10 -6.47
C VAL A 138 -6.67 2.14 -6.97
N VAL A 139 -7.91 2.43 -6.67
CA VAL A 139 -9.09 1.78 -7.24
C VAL A 139 -9.54 2.63 -8.43
N GLU A 140 -9.41 2.10 -9.63
CA GLU A 140 -9.69 2.78 -10.89
C GLU A 140 -11.01 2.29 -11.48
N MET A 141 -11.87 3.22 -11.86
CA MET A 141 -13.13 2.97 -12.55
C MET A 141 -13.23 3.79 -13.85
N SER A 142 -13.72 3.19 -14.92
CA SER A 142 -13.94 3.91 -16.17
C SER A 142 -15.03 4.98 -16.00
N SER A 143 -14.73 6.21 -16.44
CA SER A 143 -15.75 7.27 -16.47
C SER A 143 -16.94 6.94 -17.36
N ASN A 144 -16.78 6.08 -18.35
CA ASN A 144 -17.88 5.70 -19.25
C ASN A 144 -18.95 4.83 -18.57
N ILE A 145 -18.55 4.07 -17.54
CA ILE A 145 -19.48 3.32 -16.68
C ILE A 145 -20.22 4.28 -15.75
N LEU A 146 -19.48 5.21 -15.17
CA LEU A 146 -19.99 6.09 -14.12
C LEU A 146 -20.85 7.24 -14.64
N PHE A 147 -20.52 7.78 -15.83
CA PHE A 147 -21.11 9.01 -16.33
C PHE A 147 -21.44 8.94 -17.81
N PRO A 148 -22.55 9.54 -18.26
CA PRO A 148 -22.75 9.84 -19.67
C PRO A 148 -21.68 10.83 -20.19
N SER A 149 -21.44 10.81 -21.49
CA SER A 149 -20.46 11.70 -22.13
C SER A 149 -20.71 13.16 -21.79
N GLY A 150 -19.68 13.90 -21.40
CA GLY A 150 -19.74 15.32 -21.06
C GLY A 150 -20.61 15.65 -19.84
N LYS A 151 -21.03 14.67 -19.05
CA LYS A 151 -21.86 14.88 -17.86
C LYS A 151 -21.12 14.43 -16.58
N ALA A 152 -21.59 14.96 -15.43
CA ALA A 152 -21.13 14.57 -14.11
C ALA A 152 -22.27 13.96 -13.25
N LYS A 153 -23.45 13.66 -13.84
CA LYS A 153 -24.50 12.91 -13.17
C LYS A 153 -24.23 11.42 -13.35
N LEU A 154 -24.26 10.66 -12.25
CA LEU A 154 -24.06 9.21 -12.29
C LEU A 154 -25.15 8.49 -13.12
N THR A 155 -24.74 7.44 -13.81
CA THR A 155 -25.63 6.44 -14.39
C THR A 155 -26.13 5.48 -13.30
N ASP A 156 -27.20 4.74 -13.57
CA ASP A 156 -27.70 3.72 -12.64
C ASP A 156 -26.64 2.63 -12.42
N GLU A 157 -25.98 2.17 -13.49
CA GLU A 157 -24.86 1.22 -13.41
C GLU A 157 -23.67 1.78 -12.58
N GLY A 158 -23.39 3.06 -12.75
CA GLY A 158 -22.35 3.77 -11.98
C GLY A 158 -22.70 3.83 -10.48
N GLN A 159 -23.96 4.07 -10.15
CA GLN A 159 -24.43 4.06 -8.75
C GLN A 159 -24.29 2.68 -8.13
N GLU A 160 -24.72 1.62 -8.82
CA GLU A 160 -24.57 0.25 -8.35
C GLU A 160 -23.10 -0.13 -8.10
N ALA A 161 -22.23 0.20 -9.05
CA ALA A 161 -20.80 -0.06 -8.92
C ALA A 161 -20.17 0.72 -7.76
N LEU A 162 -20.52 2.01 -7.60
CA LEU A 162 -20.03 2.82 -6.49
C LEU A 162 -20.59 2.38 -5.13
N ALA A 163 -21.83 1.87 -5.05
CA ALA A 163 -22.38 1.32 -3.83
C ALA A 163 -21.57 0.11 -3.33
N GLN A 164 -21.16 -0.77 -4.26
CA GLN A 164 -20.28 -1.90 -3.92
C GLN A 164 -18.91 -1.41 -3.44
N VAL A 165 -18.34 -0.38 -4.09
CA VAL A 165 -17.08 0.23 -3.63
C VAL A 165 -17.26 0.83 -2.24
N ALA A 166 -18.31 1.62 -2.00
CA ALA A 166 -18.60 2.24 -0.72
C ALA A 166 -18.69 1.21 0.40
N SER A 167 -19.37 0.07 0.16
CA SER A 167 -19.50 -1.00 1.15
C SER A 167 -18.14 -1.57 1.59
N VAL A 168 -17.15 -1.59 0.69
CA VAL A 168 -15.79 -2.03 1.02
C VAL A 168 -15.02 -0.93 1.74
N LEU A 169 -15.09 0.33 1.27
CA LEU A 169 -14.39 1.46 1.87
C LEU A 169 -14.87 1.73 3.30
N ALA A 170 -16.17 1.63 3.56
CA ALA A 170 -16.73 1.80 4.90
C ALA A 170 -16.24 0.77 5.93
N THR A 171 -15.66 -0.36 5.48
CA THR A 171 -15.04 -1.35 6.38
C THR A 171 -13.58 -1.08 6.72
N ILE A 172 -13.01 0.00 6.21
CA ILE A 172 -11.62 0.39 6.45
C ILE A 172 -11.63 1.68 7.29
N PRO A 173 -11.66 1.57 8.61
CA PRO A 173 -11.61 2.74 9.48
C PRO A 173 -10.23 3.41 9.40
N ASP A 174 -10.18 4.67 9.80
CA ASP A 174 -8.95 5.45 9.99
C ASP A 174 -8.07 5.56 8.72
N ARG A 175 -8.71 5.60 7.55
CA ARG A 175 -8.03 5.78 6.26
C ARG A 175 -8.70 6.83 5.40
N ASP A 176 -7.88 7.74 4.90
CA ASP A 176 -8.32 8.79 4.00
C ASP A 176 -8.35 8.31 2.55
N PHE A 177 -9.37 8.73 1.84
CA PHE A 177 -9.57 8.43 0.43
C PHE A 177 -9.66 9.73 -0.37
N GLN A 178 -8.87 9.83 -1.42
CA GLN A 178 -8.99 10.91 -2.38
C GLN A 178 -9.65 10.39 -3.66
N VAL A 179 -10.76 10.98 -4.02
CA VAL A 179 -11.39 10.73 -5.32
C VAL A 179 -10.80 11.68 -6.35
N ALA A 180 -10.14 11.12 -7.36
CA ALA A 180 -9.43 11.85 -8.39
C ALA A 180 -10.11 11.65 -9.76
N GLY A 181 -10.51 12.73 -10.40
CA GLY A 181 -11.13 12.73 -11.75
C GLY A 181 -10.12 13.03 -12.83
N HIS A 182 -10.15 12.25 -13.90
CA HIS A 182 -9.29 12.42 -15.07
C HIS A 182 -10.12 12.43 -16.34
N THR A 183 -9.63 13.15 -17.36
CA THR A 183 -10.19 13.19 -18.71
C THR A 183 -9.15 12.72 -19.73
N ASP A 184 -9.59 12.51 -20.95
CA ASP A 184 -8.68 12.53 -22.11
C ASP A 184 -8.35 13.98 -22.51
N ASN A 185 -7.54 14.15 -23.54
CA ASN A 185 -7.13 15.46 -24.06
C ASN A 185 -8.15 16.12 -25.01
N VAL A 186 -9.36 15.56 -25.15
CA VAL A 186 -10.40 16.21 -25.95
C VAL A 186 -10.98 17.37 -25.15
N PRO A 187 -10.88 18.62 -25.65
CA PRO A 187 -11.40 19.76 -24.94
C PRO A 187 -12.91 19.68 -24.78
N ILE A 188 -13.41 20.05 -23.60
CA ILE A 188 -14.83 20.27 -23.36
C ILE A 188 -15.09 21.78 -23.23
N ASN A 189 -16.16 22.24 -23.87
CA ASN A 189 -16.67 23.59 -23.68
C ASN A 189 -18.19 23.55 -23.79
N THR A 190 -18.86 23.58 -22.65
CA THR A 190 -20.32 23.56 -22.54
C THR A 190 -20.78 24.68 -21.62
N ALA A 191 -22.08 24.94 -21.56
CA ALA A 191 -22.64 25.91 -20.61
C ALA A 191 -22.33 25.54 -19.14
N LYS A 192 -22.15 24.25 -18.83
CA LYS A 192 -21.88 23.77 -17.48
C LYS A 192 -20.36 23.60 -17.19
N PHE A 193 -19.57 23.21 -18.18
CA PHE A 193 -18.15 22.94 -18.03
C PHE A 193 -17.36 23.67 -19.11
N ARG A 194 -16.55 24.63 -18.71
CA ARG A 194 -15.72 25.42 -19.63
C ARG A 194 -14.41 24.74 -19.98
N SER A 195 -14.00 23.77 -19.16
CA SER A 195 -12.74 23.06 -19.33
C SER A 195 -12.80 21.65 -18.73
N ASN A 196 -11.82 20.81 -19.07
CA ASN A 196 -11.62 19.48 -18.49
C ASN A 196 -11.34 19.54 -16.97
N TRP A 197 -10.83 20.67 -16.46
CA TRP A 197 -10.66 20.89 -15.04
C TRP A 197 -11.99 20.87 -14.28
N GLU A 198 -12.95 21.62 -14.77
CA GLU A 198 -14.28 21.72 -14.15
C GLU A 198 -15.02 20.37 -14.24
N LEU A 199 -14.96 19.72 -15.42
CA LEU A 199 -15.60 18.42 -15.60
C LEU A 199 -15.00 17.36 -14.67
N SER A 200 -13.67 17.24 -14.60
CA SER A 200 -13.00 16.24 -13.78
C SER A 200 -13.26 16.47 -12.29
N THR A 201 -13.19 17.72 -11.84
CA THR A 201 -13.45 18.08 -10.44
C THR A 201 -14.90 17.80 -10.05
N GLU A 202 -15.87 18.22 -10.87
CA GLU A 202 -17.29 17.98 -10.58
C GLU A 202 -17.64 16.50 -10.53
N ARG A 203 -17.02 15.68 -11.38
CA ARG A 203 -17.17 14.22 -11.33
C ARG A 203 -16.64 13.63 -10.04
N SER A 204 -15.48 14.09 -9.58
CA SER A 204 -14.91 13.66 -8.28
C SER A 204 -15.80 14.05 -7.12
N VAL A 205 -16.31 15.30 -7.11
CA VAL A 205 -17.24 15.76 -6.08
C VAL A 205 -18.53 14.94 -6.08
N THR A 206 -19.06 14.61 -7.27
CA THR A 206 -20.26 13.75 -7.38
C THR A 206 -20.02 12.38 -6.78
N VAL A 207 -18.86 11.76 -7.03
CA VAL A 207 -18.51 10.47 -6.46
C VAL A 207 -18.32 10.57 -4.94
N VAL A 208 -17.64 11.61 -4.43
CA VAL A 208 -17.48 11.83 -2.99
C VAL A 208 -18.83 11.92 -2.29
N LYS A 209 -19.76 12.72 -2.82
CA LYS A 209 -21.12 12.83 -2.26
C LYS A 209 -21.83 11.49 -2.26
N PHE A 210 -21.74 10.73 -3.35
CA PHE A 210 -22.35 9.40 -3.42
C PHE A 210 -21.76 8.44 -2.39
N LEU A 211 -20.42 8.42 -2.21
CA LEU A 211 -19.75 7.58 -1.22
C LEU A 211 -20.18 7.98 0.21
N GLN A 212 -20.30 9.27 0.48
CA GLN A 212 -20.81 9.78 1.76
C GLN A 212 -22.25 9.30 2.02
N ASP A 213 -23.14 9.46 1.03
CA ASP A 213 -24.54 9.03 1.13
C ASP A 213 -24.65 7.51 1.29
N ALA A 214 -23.69 6.74 0.78
CA ALA A 214 -23.57 5.30 0.90
C ALA A 214 -22.86 4.83 2.19
N GLY A 215 -22.55 5.74 3.14
CA GLY A 215 -22.07 5.41 4.48
C GLY A 215 -20.56 5.47 4.70
N VAL A 216 -19.78 6.02 3.75
CA VAL A 216 -18.36 6.32 3.99
C VAL A 216 -18.29 7.66 4.74
N ASP A 217 -17.51 7.69 5.84
CA ASP A 217 -17.40 8.92 6.64
C ASP A 217 -16.78 10.06 5.83
N ALA A 218 -17.46 11.20 5.81
CA ALA A 218 -17.06 12.38 5.03
C ALA A 218 -15.71 12.97 5.48
N VAL A 219 -15.33 12.78 6.75
CA VAL A 219 -14.04 13.26 7.28
C VAL A 219 -12.85 12.62 6.56
N HIS A 220 -13.06 11.41 6.04
CA HIS A 220 -12.04 10.64 5.31
C HIS A 220 -12.12 10.79 3.79
N LEU A 221 -12.97 11.68 3.28
CA LEU A 221 -13.16 11.84 1.85
C LEU A 221 -12.64 13.20 1.35
N SER A 222 -11.93 13.17 0.23
CA SER A 222 -11.51 14.36 -0.49
C SER A 222 -11.71 14.21 -1.99
N ALA A 223 -11.87 15.32 -2.72
CA ALA A 223 -12.04 15.35 -4.17
C ALA A 223 -10.91 16.13 -4.84
N ALA A 224 -10.40 15.61 -5.97
CA ALA A 224 -9.42 16.27 -6.81
C ALA A 224 -9.77 16.12 -8.30
N GLY A 225 -9.54 17.16 -9.10
CA GLY A 225 -9.62 17.10 -10.54
C GLY A 225 -8.23 17.26 -11.16
N TYR A 226 -7.89 16.42 -12.13
CA TYR A 226 -6.58 16.45 -12.79
C TYR A 226 -6.69 16.76 -14.29
N ALA A 227 -7.90 16.93 -14.80
CA ALA A 227 -8.15 17.13 -16.24
C ALA A 227 -7.42 16.06 -17.09
N GLU A 228 -6.76 16.44 -18.19
CA GLU A 228 -5.96 15.60 -19.06
C GLU A 228 -4.48 15.49 -18.68
N TYR A 229 -4.03 16.15 -17.61
CA TYR A 229 -2.61 16.32 -17.30
C TYR A 229 -1.95 15.15 -16.57
N GLN A 230 -2.74 14.13 -16.22
CA GLN A 230 -2.20 12.87 -15.68
C GLN A 230 -2.72 11.68 -16.51
N PRO A 231 -2.27 11.51 -17.74
CA PRO A 231 -2.71 10.42 -18.60
C PRO A 231 -2.18 9.07 -18.08
N ALA A 232 -3.04 8.04 -18.11
CA ALA A 232 -2.68 6.66 -17.85
C ALA A 232 -2.19 5.92 -19.11
N ALA A 233 -2.61 6.39 -20.29
CA ALA A 233 -2.24 5.85 -21.58
C ALA A 233 -2.12 6.97 -22.62
N SER A 234 -1.62 6.64 -23.82
CA SER A 234 -1.51 7.63 -24.92
C SER A 234 -2.87 8.20 -25.31
N ASN A 235 -2.95 9.51 -25.48
CA ASN A 235 -4.12 10.20 -26.01
C ASN A 235 -4.25 10.14 -27.55
N GLU A 236 -3.37 9.45 -28.23
CA GLU A 236 -3.40 9.32 -29.70
C GLU A 236 -4.38 8.23 -30.16
N THR A 237 -4.64 7.23 -29.30
CA THR A 237 -5.54 6.13 -29.63
C THR A 237 -6.90 6.27 -28.92
N LYS A 238 -7.94 5.69 -29.52
CA LYS A 238 -9.27 5.66 -28.89
C LYS A 238 -9.28 4.90 -27.58
N GLU A 239 -8.54 3.81 -27.52
CA GLU A 239 -8.37 2.94 -26.35
C GLU A 239 -7.65 3.68 -25.22
N GLY A 240 -6.57 4.39 -25.54
CA GLY A 240 -5.85 5.19 -24.56
C GLY A 240 -6.67 6.36 -24.01
N LYS A 241 -7.42 7.07 -24.86
CA LYS A 241 -8.38 8.08 -24.40
C LYS A 241 -9.43 7.49 -23.46
N ALA A 242 -9.95 6.31 -23.78
CA ALA A 242 -10.91 5.62 -22.91
C ALA A 242 -10.32 5.26 -21.55
N GLN A 243 -9.04 4.88 -21.48
CA GLN A 243 -8.33 4.64 -20.22
C GLN A 243 -8.05 5.93 -19.46
N ASN A 244 -7.81 7.04 -20.16
CA ASN A 244 -7.59 8.34 -19.52
C ASN A 244 -8.85 8.90 -18.87
N ARG A 245 -10.03 8.66 -19.47
CA ARG A 245 -11.34 9.02 -18.87
C ARG A 245 -11.68 8.06 -17.74
N ARG A 246 -11.22 8.37 -16.54
CA ARG A 246 -11.37 7.52 -15.34
C ARG A 246 -11.60 8.31 -14.08
N ILE A 247 -12.10 7.63 -13.08
CA ILE A 247 -12.10 8.04 -11.69
C ILE A 247 -11.15 7.11 -10.93
N GLU A 248 -10.28 7.68 -10.15
CA GLU A 248 -9.40 6.96 -9.22
C GLU A 248 -9.85 7.25 -7.78
N ILE A 249 -9.99 6.21 -6.97
CA ILE A 249 -10.13 6.34 -5.52
C ILE A 249 -8.80 5.90 -4.92
N VAL A 250 -8.05 6.86 -4.43
CA VAL A 250 -6.69 6.70 -3.95
C VAL A 250 -6.71 6.55 -2.43
N LEU A 251 -6.24 5.43 -1.92
CA LEU A 251 -5.97 5.26 -0.49
C LEU A 251 -4.76 6.11 -0.12
N MET A 252 -4.99 7.13 0.71
CA MET A 252 -3.95 8.04 1.15
C MET A 252 -3.04 7.36 2.20
N PRO A 253 -1.73 7.68 2.20
CA PRO A 253 -0.84 7.23 3.26
C PRO A 253 -1.31 7.80 4.60
N ASN A 254 -1.36 6.97 5.63
CA ASN A 254 -1.53 7.46 6.98
C ASN A 254 -0.16 7.92 7.50
N LEU A 255 0.02 9.23 7.63
CA LEU A 255 1.27 9.82 8.12
C LEU A 255 1.46 9.62 9.62
N ASP A 256 0.39 9.38 10.37
CA ASP A 256 0.46 9.08 11.82
C ASP A 256 1.16 7.74 12.10
N GLU A 257 1.31 6.89 11.06
CA GLU A 257 2.07 5.64 11.15
C GLU A 257 3.58 5.84 10.93
N LEU A 258 4.02 7.05 10.58
CA LEU A 258 5.44 7.37 10.51
C LEU A 258 6.00 7.51 11.93
N PRO A 259 7.27 7.15 12.17
CA PRO A 259 7.94 7.50 13.42
C PRO A 259 7.80 8.98 13.69
N ASP A 260 7.63 9.34 14.95
CA ASP A 260 7.47 10.72 15.40
C ASP A 260 8.50 11.65 14.74
N LEU A 261 8.00 12.55 13.90
CA LEU A 261 8.81 13.54 13.19
C LEU A 261 9.14 14.77 14.06
N SER A 262 8.70 14.80 15.32
CA SER A 262 8.97 15.91 16.26
C SER A 262 10.47 16.11 16.48
N SER A 263 11.27 15.05 16.37
CA SER A 263 12.73 15.13 16.39
C SER A 263 13.28 15.96 15.21
N LEU A 264 12.73 15.80 14.01
CA LEU A 264 13.14 16.56 12.81
C LEU A 264 12.69 18.02 12.89
N GLU A 265 11.52 18.28 13.48
CA GLU A 265 11.08 19.67 13.73
C GLU A 265 11.97 20.38 14.76
N SER A 266 12.46 19.65 15.78
CA SER A 266 13.38 20.20 16.77
C SER A 266 14.75 20.51 16.16
N GLU A 267 15.25 19.65 15.28
CA GLU A 267 16.52 19.87 14.55
C GLU A 267 16.40 21.07 13.58
N ALA A 268 15.29 21.18 12.86
CA ALA A 268 15.03 22.31 11.96
C ALA A 268 14.93 23.66 12.70
N LYS A 269 14.46 23.67 13.97
CA LYS A 269 14.40 24.87 14.81
C LYS A 269 15.76 25.26 15.43
N GLN A 270 16.69 24.32 15.56
CA GLN A 270 18.04 24.56 16.10
C GLN A 270 19.06 24.99 15.04
N GLY A 271 18.73 24.88 13.76
CA GLY A 271 19.58 25.22 12.62
C GLY A 271 19.42 26.65 12.08
N ASN A 272 18.71 27.55 12.78
CA ASN A 272 18.50 28.93 12.36
C ASN A 272 19.14 29.92 13.36
#